data_9ac56f7a69310a44f7c0c5aa7631ecff
#
_entry.id   9ac56f7a69310a44f7c0c5aa7631ecff
#
_cell.length_a   1.000
_cell.length_b   1.000
_cell.length_c   1.000
_cell.angle_alpha   90.00
_cell.angle_beta   90.00
_cell.angle_gamma   90.00
#
_symmetry.space_group_name_H-M   'P 1'
#
loop_
_entity.id
_entity.type
_entity.pdbx_description
1 polymer ?
#
loop_
_entity_poly.entity_id
_entity_poly.type
_entity_poly.pdbx_seq_one_letter_code
_entity_poly.pdbx_strand_id
1 'polypeptide(L)'
;MAHPILRFNVAIIGGGVIGCSVAHFIKSMAPETEVGVIEPDPTYEFASTLRASGGCRVQFSRSENIEMSKFSIDFIKNFQSRMSIPGKEPAEVDWVEGGYLFIVEPESVELLERNVALQNSMGCDVRLLTPQQLKTNFPSMNVTDLGAGAHSPKDGWCDPNGLLWGFRKKAASEGVAFVNAQVVSMDCAPTAVRALNLDGGQVVVAEEFVNAAGAW
;
A
#
# COMPACT_ATOMS: atom_id res chain seq x y z
N MET A 1 9.48 -37.64 -11.26
CA MET A 1 9.96 -36.63 -12.22
C MET A 1 10.50 -35.47 -11.40
N ALA A 2 11.65 -34.89 -11.76
CA ALA A 2 12.17 -33.72 -11.03
C ALA A 2 11.22 -32.53 -11.29
N HIS A 3 10.79 -31.86 -10.24
CA HIS A 3 9.98 -30.63 -10.36
C HIS A 3 10.84 -29.50 -10.89
N PRO A 4 10.27 -28.59 -11.72
CA PRO A 4 11.03 -27.47 -12.27
C PRO A 4 11.46 -26.51 -11.15
N ILE A 5 12.71 -26.05 -11.26
CA ILE A 5 13.26 -25.00 -10.38
C ILE A 5 13.12 -23.66 -11.09
N LEU A 6 12.40 -22.73 -10.46
CA LEU A 6 12.31 -21.35 -10.90
C LEU A 6 13.42 -20.55 -10.23
N ARG A 7 14.08 -19.66 -10.97
CA ARG A 7 15.19 -18.84 -10.48
C ARG A 7 14.90 -17.36 -10.69
N PHE A 8 15.16 -16.57 -9.67
CA PHE A 8 15.01 -15.12 -9.70
C PHE A 8 16.15 -14.46 -8.92
N ASN A 9 16.41 -13.18 -9.13
CA ASN A 9 17.20 -12.40 -8.20
C ASN A 9 16.34 -12.08 -6.96
N VAL A 10 15.06 -11.72 -7.16
CA VAL A 10 14.14 -11.42 -6.06
C VAL A 10 12.85 -12.22 -6.22
N ALA A 11 12.48 -12.98 -5.19
CA ALA A 11 11.21 -13.68 -5.11
C ALA A 11 10.29 -13.01 -4.07
N ILE A 12 9.10 -12.62 -4.48
CA ILE A 12 8.10 -11.94 -3.64
C ILE A 12 6.95 -12.90 -3.35
N ILE A 13 6.67 -13.13 -2.09
CA ILE A 13 5.56 -13.98 -1.63
C ILE A 13 4.34 -13.09 -1.41
N GLY A 14 3.30 -13.30 -2.21
CA GLY A 14 2.07 -12.50 -2.21
C GLY A 14 2.07 -11.41 -3.28
N GLY A 15 1.07 -11.46 -4.15
CA GLY A 15 0.86 -10.55 -5.27
C GLY A 15 -0.20 -9.46 -5.01
N GLY A 16 -0.55 -9.19 -3.75
CA GLY A 16 -1.39 -8.05 -3.38
C GLY A 16 -0.75 -6.71 -3.73
N VAL A 17 -1.40 -5.59 -3.36
CA VAL A 17 -0.87 -4.25 -3.70
C VAL A 17 0.56 -4.04 -3.22
N ILE A 18 0.93 -4.58 -2.05
CA ILE A 18 2.29 -4.47 -1.51
C ILE A 18 3.29 -5.23 -2.39
N GLY A 19 3.04 -6.51 -2.67
CA GLY A 19 3.95 -7.31 -3.51
C GLY A 19 4.08 -6.77 -4.93
N CYS A 20 2.97 -6.37 -5.55
CA CYS A 20 2.99 -5.77 -6.89
C CYS A 20 3.70 -4.41 -6.92
N SER A 21 3.54 -3.56 -5.89
CA SER A 21 4.26 -2.28 -5.82
C SER A 21 5.76 -2.50 -5.60
N VAL A 22 6.16 -3.41 -4.71
CA VAL A 22 7.57 -3.78 -4.51
C VAL A 22 8.19 -4.27 -5.82
N ALA A 23 7.51 -5.17 -6.54
CA ALA A 23 7.97 -5.67 -7.83
C ALA A 23 8.19 -4.55 -8.85
N HIS A 24 7.20 -3.63 -8.98
CA HIS A 24 7.30 -2.46 -9.86
C HIS A 24 8.49 -1.56 -9.48
N PHE A 25 8.64 -1.21 -8.19
CA PHE A 25 9.72 -0.32 -7.76
C PHE A 25 11.10 -0.95 -7.93
N ILE A 26 11.25 -2.27 -7.70
CA ILE A 26 12.51 -2.98 -8.01
C ILE A 26 12.83 -2.85 -9.51
N LYS A 27 11.86 -3.15 -10.38
CA LYS A 27 12.06 -3.05 -11.84
C LYS A 27 12.33 -1.63 -12.31
N SER A 28 11.72 -0.62 -11.69
CA SER A 28 11.96 0.78 -12.05
C SER A 28 13.35 1.27 -11.65
N MET A 29 13.91 0.76 -10.55
CA MET A 29 15.25 1.12 -10.07
C MET A 29 16.36 0.25 -10.66
N ALA A 30 16.07 -1.01 -10.96
CA ALA A 30 17.01 -2.00 -11.48
C ALA A 30 16.33 -2.86 -12.56
N PRO A 31 16.19 -2.36 -13.79
CA PRO A 31 15.42 -3.02 -14.86
C PRO A 31 15.87 -4.44 -15.21
N GLU A 32 17.15 -4.76 -15.03
CA GLU A 32 17.73 -6.07 -15.33
C GLU A 32 17.46 -7.13 -14.25
N THR A 33 16.94 -6.72 -13.06
CA THR A 33 16.65 -7.66 -11.97
C THR A 33 15.55 -8.63 -12.39
N GLU A 34 15.80 -9.93 -12.28
CA GLU A 34 14.79 -10.95 -12.47
C GLU A 34 13.89 -11.06 -11.23
N VAL A 35 12.64 -10.62 -11.34
CA VAL A 35 11.67 -10.60 -10.24
C VAL A 35 10.54 -11.59 -10.49
N GLY A 36 10.29 -12.46 -9.51
CA GLY A 36 9.15 -13.38 -9.48
C GLY A 36 8.19 -13.03 -8.34
N VAL A 37 6.90 -12.94 -8.62
CA VAL A 37 5.82 -12.80 -7.63
C VAL A 37 5.04 -14.09 -7.58
N ILE A 38 4.95 -14.70 -6.39
CA ILE A 38 4.22 -15.93 -6.16
C ILE A 38 2.87 -15.57 -5.51
N GLU A 39 1.76 -15.85 -6.20
CA GLU A 39 0.41 -15.52 -5.77
C GLU A 39 -0.53 -16.70 -6.07
N PRO A 40 -1.17 -17.28 -5.04
CA PRO A 40 -2.04 -18.44 -5.23
C PRO A 40 -3.37 -18.10 -5.90
N ASP A 41 -3.88 -16.88 -5.72
CA ASP A 41 -5.19 -16.47 -6.26
C ASP A 41 -5.04 -15.31 -7.27
N PRO A 42 -5.01 -15.62 -8.59
CA PRO A 42 -4.88 -14.59 -9.62
C PRO A 42 -6.12 -13.68 -9.74
N THR A 43 -7.22 -14.02 -9.05
CA THR A 43 -8.44 -13.21 -8.98
C THR A 43 -8.42 -12.22 -7.81
N TYR A 44 -7.59 -12.48 -6.81
CA TYR A 44 -7.46 -11.70 -5.57
C TYR A 44 -8.75 -11.64 -4.72
N GLU A 45 -9.68 -12.59 -4.89
CA GLU A 45 -10.99 -12.59 -4.22
C GLU A 45 -10.87 -12.43 -2.70
N PHE A 46 -9.84 -13.06 -2.11
CA PHE A 46 -9.61 -13.02 -0.66
C PHE A 46 -8.54 -12.00 -0.23
N ALA A 47 -7.93 -11.28 -1.16
CA ALA A 47 -6.88 -10.33 -0.84
C ALA A 47 -7.40 -9.16 0.02
N SER A 48 -6.66 -8.79 1.06
CA SER A 48 -6.98 -7.65 1.93
C SER A 48 -7.13 -6.34 1.15
N THR A 49 -6.39 -6.18 0.05
CA THR A 49 -6.45 -4.99 -0.81
C THR A 49 -7.86 -4.72 -1.31
N LEU A 50 -8.56 -5.73 -1.85
CA LEU A 50 -9.91 -5.57 -2.40
C LEU A 50 -11.00 -5.34 -1.32
N ARG A 51 -10.65 -5.55 -0.07
CA ARG A 51 -11.52 -5.35 1.10
C ARG A 51 -11.23 -4.06 1.85
N ALA A 52 -10.24 -3.29 1.39
CA ALA A 52 -9.86 -2.02 1.99
C ALA A 52 -10.80 -0.91 1.54
N SER A 53 -10.99 0.10 2.39
CA SER A 53 -11.76 1.32 2.07
C SER A 53 -11.01 2.28 1.15
N GLY A 54 -9.72 2.05 0.91
CA GLY A 54 -8.88 2.90 0.07
C GLY A 54 -8.49 4.25 0.68
N GLY A 55 -8.76 4.46 1.97
CA GLY A 55 -8.43 5.72 2.66
C GLY A 55 -6.93 5.98 2.73
N CYS A 56 -6.52 7.16 2.30
CA CYS A 56 -5.13 7.65 2.31
C CYS A 56 -5.05 8.96 3.09
N ARG A 57 -4.12 9.04 4.05
CA ARG A 57 -4.01 10.20 4.92
C ARG A 57 -2.56 10.49 5.32
N VAL A 58 -2.26 11.74 5.65
CA VAL A 58 -0.96 12.16 6.21
C VAL A 58 -0.96 12.21 7.74
N GLN A 59 -2.11 12.04 8.38
CA GLN A 59 -2.30 12.22 9.82
C GLN A 59 -1.73 11.05 10.63
N PHE A 60 -0.40 11.03 10.76
CA PHE A 60 0.34 10.08 11.60
C PHE A 60 1.11 10.81 12.71
N SER A 61 1.51 10.06 13.72
CA SER A 61 2.28 10.53 14.88
C SER A 61 3.80 10.32 14.76
N ARG A 62 4.28 9.75 13.64
CA ARG A 62 5.69 9.49 13.36
C ARG A 62 6.08 10.11 12.03
N SER A 63 7.23 10.77 12.01
CA SER A 63 7.77 11.44 10.81
C SER A 63 7.90 10.52 9.62
N GLU A 64 8.39 9.30 9.83
CA GLU A 64 8.58 8.32 8.76
C GLU A 64 7.26 7.96 8.06
N ASN A 65 6.20 7.77 8.86
CA ASN A 65 4.88 7.46 8.32
C ASN A 65 4.27 8.67 7.56
N ILE A 66 4.53 9.89 8.04
CA ILE A 66 4.09 11.12 7.36
C ILE A 66 4.77 11.23 6.00
N GLU A 67 6.10 11.04 5.91
CA GLU A 67 6.84 11.10 4.65
C GLU A 67 6.39 10.01 3.67
N MET A 68 6.24 8.76 4.12
CA MET A 68 5.72 7.68 3.28
C MET A 68 4.32 8.00 2.75
N SER A 69 3.47 8.61 3.57
CA SER A 69 2.11 8.97 3.14
C SER A 69 2.08 10.13 2.17
N LYS A 70 2.90 11.16 2.36
CA LYS A 70 3.05 12.26 1.41
C LYS A 70 3.48 11.73 0.04
N PHE A 71 4.51 10.86 0.01
CA PHE A 71 4.94 10.19 -1.21
C PHE A 71 3.80 9.38 -1.85
N SER A 72 3.09 8.56 -1.05
CA SER A 72 2.04 7.68 -1.55
C SER A 72 0.85 8.46 -2.12
N ILE A 73 0.42 9.53 -1.44
CA ILE A 73 -0.69 10.37 -1.93
C ILE A 73 -0.30 11.09 -3.23
N ASP A 74 0.92 11.65 -3.32
CA ASP A 74 1.41 12.23 -4.57
C ASP A 74 1.47 11.19 -5.69
N PHE A 75 1.97 9.99 -5.37
CA PHE A 75 2.04 8.89 -6.32
C PHE A 75 0.65 8.51 -6.86
N ILE A 76 -0.33 8.36 -5.95
CA ILE A 76 -1.71 7.99 -6.29
C ILE A 76 -2.39 9.08 -7.12
N LYS A 77 -2.22 10.36 -6.76
CA LYS A 77 -2.75 11.49 -7.56
C LYS A 77 -2.21 11.52 -9.00
N ASN A 78 -1.00 11.02 -9.21
CA ASN A 78 -0.35 10.93 -10.51
C ASN A 78 -0.33 9.50 -11.07
N PHE A 79 -1.15 8.59 -10.55
CA PHE A 79 -1.08 7.16 -10.82
C PHE A 79 -1.21 6.82 -12.30
N GLN A 80 -2.19 7.39 -12.97
CA GLN A 80 -2.45 7.18 -14.39
C GLN A 80 -1.21 7.43 -15.27
N SER A 81 -0.52 8.54 -15.04
CA SER A 81 0.70 8.87 -15.80
C SER A 81 1.88 7.99 -15.43
N ARG A 82 2.05 7.72 -14.12
CA ARG A 82 3.17 6.90 -13.60
C ARG A 82 3.05 5.42 -14.02
N MET A 83 1.82 4.90 -14.09
CA MET A 83 1.51 3.51 -14.44
C MET A 83 1.13 3.30 -15.90
N SER A 84 1.34 4.31 -16.75
CA SER A 84 1.04 4.20 -18.17
C SER A 84 1.84 3.04 -18.83
N ILE A 85 1.15 2.30 -19.70
CA ILE A 85 1.75 1.23 -20.51
C ILE A 85 1.41 1.55 -21.96
N PRO A 86 2.40 1.66 -22.87
CA PRO A 86 2.13 1.95 -24.27
C PRO A 86 1.13 0.97 -24.90
N GLY A 87 0.09 1.51 -25.55
CA GLY A 87 -0.93 0.70 -26.23
C GLY A 87 -1.94 -0.02 -25.30
N LYS A 88 -1.97 0.32 -24.02
CA LYS A 88 -2.96 -0.19 -23.05
C LYS A 88 -3.81 0.95 -22.52
N GLU A 89 -5.04 0.59 -22.07
CA GLU A 89 -5.90 1.51 -21.34
C GLU A 89 -5.19 2.02 -20.07
N PRO A 90 -5.36 3.30 -19.72
CA PRO A 90 -4.79 3.87 -18.52
C PRO A 90 -5.23 3.13 -17.24
N ALA A 91 -4.33 3.07 -16.27
CA ALA A 91 -4.69 2.58 -14.93
C ALA A 91 -5.37 3.71 -14.16
N GLU A 92 -6.62 3.53 -13.77
CA GLU A 92 -7.40 4.49 -12.99
C GLU A 92 -7.51 4.01 -11.54
N VAL A 93 -7.50 4.95 -10.61
CA VAL A 93 -7.61 4.69 -9.17
C VAL A 93 -8.67 5.56 -8.51
N ASP A 94 -9.42 6.33 -9.30
CA ASP A 94 -10.55 7.16 -8.86
C ASP A 94 -10.24 7.97 -7.59
N TRP A 95 -9.09 8.68 -7.57
CA TRP A 95 -8.71 9.48 -6.42
C TRP A 95 -9.73 10.56 -6.13
N VAL A 96 -10.26 10.56 -4.90
CA VAL A 96 -11.19 11.59 -4.41
C VAL A 96 -10.57 12.31 -3.22
N GLU A 97 -10.34 13.62 -3.37
CA GLU A 97 -9.88 14.50 -2.31
C GLU A 97 -11.07 14.90 -1.42
N GLY A 98 -11.45 13.98 -0.53
CA GLY A 98 -12.62 14.14 0.35
C GLY A 98 -12.27 14.59 1.77
N GLY A 99 -10.98 14.75 2.06
CA GLY A 99 -10.46 15.04 3.39
C GLY A 99 -10.47 13.83 4.32
N TYR A 100 -9.80 14.00 5.48
CA TYR A 100 -9.80 13.03 6.58
C TYR A 100 -9.95 13.78 7.90
N LEU A 101 -10.85 13.30 8.76
CA LEU A 101 -11.13 13.92 10.04
C LEU A 101 -10.89 12.91 11.17
N PHE A 102 -9.98 13.25 12.09
CA PHE A 102 -9.89 12.61 13.39
C PHE A 102 -10.61 13.46 14.43
N ILE A 103 -11.35 12.82 15.30
CA ILE A 103 -12.01 13.44 16.44
C ILE A 103 -11.55 12.75 17.72
N VAL A 104 -11.44 13.53 18.80
CA VAL A 104 -10.99 13.04 20.10
C VAL A 104 -11.85 13.60 21.22
N GLU A 105 -11.90 12.84 22.32
CA GLU A 105 -12.46 13.29 23.61
C GLU A 105 -11.55 14.33 24.27
N PRO A 106 -12.05 15.11 25.27
CA PRO A 106 -11.28 16.18 25.90
C PRO A 106 -9.91 15.78 26.46
N GLU A 107 -9.78 14.56 26.99
CA GLU A 107 -8.55 14.04 27.59
C GLU A 107 -7.43 13.82 26.56
N SER A 108 -7.78 13.67 25.31
CA SER A 108 -6.84 13.39 24.22
C SER A 108 -6.46 14.62 23.37
N VAL A 109 -6.96 15.80 23.72
CA VAL A 109 -6.74 17.04 22.94
C VAL A 109 -5.25 17.39 22.86
N GLU A 110 -4.52 17.36 23.97
CA GLU A 110 -3.10 17.69 24.01
C GLU A 110 -2.27 16.76 23.10
N LEU A 111 -2.62 15.47 23.04
CA LEU A 111 -1.96 14.53 22.12
C LEU A 111 -2.26 14.87 20.66
N LEU A 112 -3.51 15.22 20.35
CA LEU A 112 -3.92 15.62 19.02
C LEU A 112 -3.18 16.88 18.56
N GLU A 113 -3.08 17.90 19.44
CA GLU A 113 -2.35 19.14 19.17
C GLU A 113 -0.88 18.90 18.84
N ARG A 114 -0.20 18.04 19.62
CA ARG A 114 1.20 17.65 19.34
C ARG A 114 1.34 16.97 17.98
N ASN A 115 0.41 16.06 17.64
CA ASN A 115 0.42 15.38 16.34
C ASN A 115 0.19 16.35 15.18
N VAL A 116 -0.77 17.28 15.31
CA VAL A 116 -1.04 18.32 14.31
C VAL A 116 0.16 19.24 14.14
N ALA A 117 0.82 19.65 15.24
CA ALA A 117 2.03 20.46 15.18
C ALA A 117 3.16 19.74 14.42
N LEU A 118 3.40 18.45 14.69
CA LEU A 118 4.37 17.63 13.94
C LEU A 118 4.01 17.57 12.45
N GLN A 119 2.77 17.24 12.11
CA GLN A 119 2.30 17.09 10.73
C GLN A 119 2.49 18.41 9.96
N ASN A 120 2.11 19.54 10.56
CA ASN A 120 2.26 20.86 9.93
C ASN A 120 3.73 21.29 9.81
N SER A 121 4.60 20.93 10.79
CA SER A 121 6.04 21.17 10.67
C SER A 121 6.68 20.42 9.51
N MET A 122 6.06 19.32 9.07
CA MET A 122 6.45 18.52 7.90
C MET A 122 5.74 18.92 6.61
N GLY A 123 5.05 20.08 6.61
CA GLY A 123 4.39 20.63 5.43
C GLY A 123 3.03 20.03 5.08
N CYS A 124 2.37 19.35 6.04
CA CYS A 124 0.99 18.92 5.87
C CYS A 124 0.03 20.10 6.14
N ASP A 125 -1.17 20.07 5.53
CA ASP A 125 -2.25 21.04 5.81
C ASP A 125 -3.27 20.39 6.73
N VAL A 126 -2.94 20.31 8.01
CA VAL A 126 -3.85 19.73 9.02
C VAL A 126 -4.36 20.83 9.95
N ARG A 127 -5.68 20.95 10.06
CA ARG A 127 -6.36 22.01 10.80
C ARG A 127 -6.93 21.45 12.09
N LEU A 128 -6.53 22.02 13.22
CA LEU A 128 -7.15 21.73 14.50
C LEU A 128 -8.48 22.49 14.59
N LEU A 129 -9.55 21.78 14.93
CA LEU A 129 -10.92 22.31 15.01
C LEU A 129 -11.48 22.14 16.42
N THR A 130 -12.02 23.20 16.97
CA THR A 130 -12.81 23.13 18.21
C THR A 130 -14.17 22.44 17.97
N PRO A 131 -14.87 21.95 19.02
CA PRO A 131 -16.20 21.37 18.86
C PRO A 131 -17.19 22.30 18.14
N GLN A 132 -17.09 23.61 18.38
CA GLN A 132 -17.94 24.60 17.71
C GLN A 132 -17.63 24.67 16.20
N GLN A 133 -16.36 24.62 15.82
CA GLN A 133 -15.94 24.61 14.42
C GLN A 133 -16.31 23.26 13.73
N LEU A 134 -16.21 22.15 14.46
CA LEU A 134 -16.69 20.84 13.98
C LEU A 134 -18.18 20.89 13.67
N LYS A 135 -18.99 21.46 14.58
CA LYS A 135 -20.44 21.59 14.36
C LYS A 135 -20.78 22.48 13.17
N THR A 136 -19.99 23.55 12.95
CA THR A 136 -20.16 24.45 11.80
C THR A 136 -19.82 23.76 10.48
N ASN A 137 -18.68 23.04 10.46
CA ASN A 137 -18.18 22.40 9.23
C ASN A 137 -18.93 21.10 8.91
N PHE A 138 -19.43 20.42 9.94
CA PHE A 138 -20.13 19.13 9.85
C PHE A 138 -21.45 19.19 10.65
N PRO A 139 -22.49 19.84 10.12
CA PRO A 139 -23.72 20.15 10.88
C PRO A 139 -24.48 18.93 11.42
N SER A 140 -24.35 17.76 10.76
CA SER A 140 -24.96 16.51 11.20
C SER A 140 -24.25 15.82 12.37
N MET A 141 -23.01 16.26 12.68
CA MET A 141 -22.19 15.63 13.72
C MET A 141 -22.71 16.01 15.12
N ASN A 142 -22.79 15.03 16.03
CA ASN A 142 -22.90 15.30 17.46
C ASN A 142 -21.49 15.63 18.01
N VAL A 143 -21.36 16.76 18.70
CA VAL A 143 -20.09 17.28 19.21
C VAL A 143 -20.06 17.46 20.73
N THR A 144 -21.09 16.97 21.42
CA THR A 144 -21.29 17.26 22.87
C THR A 144 -20.24 16.65 23.78
N ASP A 145 -19.63 15.55 23.35
CA ASP A 145 -18.60 14.78 24.06
C ASP A 145 -17.20 14.91 23.43
N LEU A 146 -17.07 15.74 22.40
CA LEU A 146 -15.81 15.92 21.69
C LEU A 146 -14.97 17.04 22.31
N GLY A 147 -13.65 16.81 22.40
CA GLY A 147 -12.67 17.81 22.80
C GLY A 147 -12.14 18.64 21.63
N ALA A 148 -11.79 17.96 20.53
CA ALA A 148 -11.27 18.59 19.31
C ALA A 148 -11.37 17.65 18.10
N GLY A 149 -11.09 18.20 16.91
CA GLY A 149 -10.86 17.43 15.69
C GLY A 149 -9.63 17.92 14.93
N ALA A 150 -9.01 17.01 14.18
CA ALA A 150 -7.94 17.33 13.23
C ALA A 150 -8.41 17.00 11.83
N HIS A 151 -8.53 17.99 10.97
CA HIS A 151 -9.01 17.85 9.60
C HIS A 151 -7.88 18.09 8.60
N SER A 152 -7.60 17.10 7.77
CA SER A 152 -6.69 17.19 6.62
C SER A 152 -7.52 17.24 5.34
N PRO A 153 -7.73 18.40 4.71
CA PRO A 153 -8.64 18.53 3.58
C PRO A 153 -8.11 17.92 2.27
N LYS A 154 -6.79 17.70 2.18
CA LYS A 154 -6.11 17.16 1.00
C LYS A 154 -5.93 15.64 1.03
N ASP A 155 -6.29 15.00 2.13
CA ASP A 155 -6.38 13.57 2.24
C ASP A 155 -7.64 13.06 1.52
N GLY A 156 -7.75 11.75 1.32
CA GLY A 156 -8.88 11.23 0.58
C GLY A 156 -8.87 9.71 0.48
N TRP A 157 -9.43 9.22 -0.59
CA TRP A 157 -9.46 7.78 -0.88
C TRP A 157 -9.29 7.51 -2.38
N CYS A 158 -8.89 6.30 -2.69
CA CYS A 158 -8.79 5.79 -4.04
C CYS A 158 -9.46 4.42 -4.16
N ASP A 159 -9.66 3.94 -5.39
CA ASP A 159 -10.07 2.57 -5.63
C ASP A 159 -8.90 1.60 -5.36
N PRO A 160 -8.98 0.74 -4.31
CA PRO A 160 -7.93 -0.24 -4.04
C PRO A 160 -7.77 -1.29 -5.14
N ASN A 161 -8.85 -1.59 -5.86
CA ASN A 161 -8.85 -2.54 -6.97
C ASN A 161 -8.06 -1.97 -8.16
N GLY A 162 -8.36 -0.73 -8.55
CA GLY A 162 -7.59 -0.02 -9.58
C GLY A 162 -6.11 0.11 -9.22
N LEU A 163 -5.81 0.37 -7.95
CA LEU A 163 -4.44 0.47 -7.44
C LEU A 163 -3.69 -0.87 -7.59
N LEU A 164 -4.28 -1.98 -7.16
CA LEU A 164 -3.70 -3.32 -7.28
C LEU A 164 -3.45 -3.68 -8.74
N TRP A 165 -4.50 -3.59 -9.57
CA TRP A 165 -4.40 -4.00 -10.98
C TRP A 165 -3.46 -3.09 -11.78
N GLY A 166 -3.38 -1.81 -11.44
CA GLY A 166 -2.43 -0.89 -12.05
C GLY A 166 -0.99 -1.31 -11.78
N PHE A 167 -0.62 -1.55 -10.51
CA PHE A 167 0.71 -2.06 -10.17
C PHE A 167 0.99 -3.41 -10.80
N ARG A 168 0.05 -4.36 -10.76
CA ARG A 168 0.23 -5.70 -11.31
C ARG A 168 0.47 -5.67 -12.82
N LYS A 169 -0.37 -4.92 -13.56
CA LYS A 169 -0.22 -4.78 -15.01
C LYS A 169 1.10 -4.10 -15.38
N LYS A 170 1.47 -3.06 -14.65
CA LYS A 170 2.72 -2.33 -14.88
C LYS A 170 3.92 -3.23 -14.62
N ALA A 171 4.00 -3.89 -13.47
CA ALA A 171 5.06 -4.83 -13.13
C ALA A 171 5.20 -5.95 -14.19
N ALA A 172 4.08 -6.53 -14.62
CA ALA A 172 4.08 -7.53 -15.68
C ALA A 172 4.64 -6.97 -17.02
N SER A 173 4.30 -5.72 -17.36
CA SER A 173 4.83 -5.08 -18.58
C SER A 173 6.33 -4.76 -18.48
N GLU A 174 6.88 -4.71 -17.29
CA GLU A 174 8.31 -4.51 -16.99
C GLU A 174 9.07 -5.84 -16.88
N GLY A 175 8.41 -6.98 -17.15
CA GLY A 175 9.04 -8.30 -17.19
C GLY A 175 9.01 -9.06 -15.86
N VAL A 176 8.21 -8.64 -14.89
CA VAL A 176 7.98 -9.42 -13.65
C VAL A 176 7.21 -10.70 -13.98
N ALA A 177 7.74 -11.84 -13.53
CA ALA A 177 7.08 -13.14 -13.66
C ALA A 177 6.06 -13.33 -12.53
N PHE A 178 4.81 -13.65 -12.88
CA PHE A 178 3.77 -14.00 -11.91
C PHE A 178 3.56 -15.53 -11.92
N VAL A 179 3.83 -16.16 -10.78
CA VAL A 179 3.69 -17.60 -10.56
C VAL A 179 2.41 -17.86 -9.79
N ASN A 180 1.45 -18.53 -10.44
CA ASN A 180 0.19 -18.91 -9.80
C ASN A 180 0.41 -20.19 -8.98
N ALA A 181 0.79 -20.03 -7.72
CA ALA A 181 1.05 -21.12 -6.78
C ALA A 181 1.05 -20.60 -5.33
N GLN A 182 0.84 -21.50 -4.40
CA GLN A 182 0.95 -21.25 -2.97
C GLN A 182 2.33 -21.67 -2.44
N VAL A 183 2.98 -20.81 -1.66
CA VAL A 183 4.16 -21.20 -0.88
C VAL A 183 3.70 -22.05 0.31
N VAL A 184 4.12 -23.32 0.33
CA VAL A 184 3.72 -24.25 1.39
C VAL A 184 4.79 -24.45 2.45
N SER A 185 6.07 -24.21 2.11
CA SER A 185 7.17 -24.22 3.08
C SER A 185 8.39 -23.46 2.56
N MET A 186 9.33 -23.19 3.45
CA MET A 186 10.59 -22.55 3.15
C MET A 186 11.75 -23.39 3.65
N ASP A 187 12.77 -23.55 2.82
CA ASP A 187 14.05 -24.11 3.24
C ASP A 187 14.92 -22.99 3.78
N CYS A 188 15.19 -23.02 5.09
CA CYS A 188 15.95 -21.98 5.77
C CYS A 188 17.32 -22.51 6.23
N ALA A 189 18.34 -21.67 6.09
CA ALA A 189 19.60 -21.74 6.82
C ALA A 189 19.48 -20.89 8.10
N PRO A 190 20.44 -20.93 9.02
CA PRO A 190 20.39 -20.14 10.26
C PRO A 190 20.21 -18.62 10.03
N THR A 191 20.66 -18.08 8.90
CA THR A 191 20.67 -16.65 8.59
C THR A 191 20.04 -16.29 7.25
N ALA A 192 19.48 -17.25 6.49
CA ALA A 192 18.96 -16.98 5.15
C ALA A 192 17.86 -17.98 4.76
N VAL A 193 16.91 -17.54 3.96
CA VAL A 193 16.02 -18.42 3.19
C VAL A 193 16.79 -18.91 1.95
N ARG A 194 16.74 -20.21 1.66
CA ARG A 194 17.41 -20.82 0.51
C ARG A 194 16.46 -21.08 -0.65
N ALA A 195 15.24 -21.51 -0.33
CA ALA A 195 14.24 -21.85 -1.34
C ALA A 195 12.82 -21.75 -0.76
N LEU A 196 11.85 -21.60 -1.66
CA LEU A 196 10.42 -21.73 -1.38
C LEU A 196 9.91 -22.99 -2.06
N ASN A 197 9.15 -23.80 -1.35
CA ASN A 197 8.46 -24.97 -1.90
C ASN A 197 7.01 -24.60 -2.19
N LEU A 198 6.55 -24.86 -3.42
CA LEU A 198 5.20 -24.53 -3.87
C LEU A 198 4.28 -25.75 -3.85
N ASP A 199 2.98 -25.53 -3.75
CA ASP A 199 1.94 -26.56 -3.69
C ASP A 199 1.95 -27.53 -4.89
N GLY A 200 2.34 -27.06 -6.09
CA GLY A 200 2.55 -27.90 -7.28
C GLY A 200 3.86 -28.68 -7.30
N GLY A 201 4.65 -28.68 -6.20
CA GLY A 201 5.95 -29.33 -6.12
C GLY A 201 7.09 -28.57 -6.79
N GLN A 202 6.84 -27.41 -7.38
CA GLN A 202 7.88 -26.53 -7.90
C GLN A 202 8.69 -25.92 -6.74
N VAL A 203 9.94 -25.57 -7.03
CA VAL A 203 10.85 -24.92 -6.09
C VAL A 203 11.28 -23.57 -6.65
N VAL A 204 11.21 -22.52 -5.84
CA VAL A 204 11.72 -21.20 -6.19
C VAL A 204 13.02 -20.96 -5.43
N VAL A 205 14.07 -20.60 -6.15
CA VAL A 205 15.36 -20.16 -5.60
C VAL A 205 15.59 -18.70 -6.00
N ALA A 206 16.00 -17.89 -5.05
CA ALA A 206 16.32 -16.49 -5.30
C ALA A 206 17.50 -16.03 -4.43
N GLU A 207 18.10 -14.90 -4.81
CA GLU A 207 19.12 -14.24 -4.01
C GLU A 207 18.48 -13.54 -2.80
N GLU A 208 17.32 -12.93 -3.02
CA GLU A 208 16.54 -12.23 -2.00
C GLU A 208 15.07 -12.67 -1.98
N PHE A 209 14.48 -12.70 -0.79
CA PHE A 209 13.08 -13.04 -0.59
C PHE A 209 12.34 -11.91 0.12
N VAL A 210 11.19 -11.53 -0.40
CA VAL A 210 10.31 -10.52 0.20
C VAL A 210 9.01 -11.19 0.63
N ASN A 211 8.68 -11.10 1.90
CA ASN A 211 7.37 -11.55 2.40
C ASN A 211 6.35 -10.40 2.33
N ALA A 212 5.41 -10.52 1.42
CA ALA A 212 4.26 -9.63 1.22
C ALA A 212 2.92 -10.42 1.25
N ALA A 213 2.89 -11.58 1.92
CA ALA A 213 1.73 -12.49 1.95
C ALA A 213 0.51 -11.94 2.70
N GLY A 214 0.62 -10.80 3.37
CA GLY A 214 -0.47 -10.22 4.13
C GLY A 214 -0.73 -10.97 5.43
N ALA A 215 -2.00 -11.24 5.72
CA ALA A 215 -2.46 -11.93 6.93
C ALA A 215 -2.60 -13.46 6.75
N TRP A 216 -2.22 -13.98 5.62
CA TRP A 216 -2.41 -15.38 5.22
C TRP A 216 -1.16 -16.23 5.36
#